data_0088caeeb806c7024655340b69b76bf8
#
_entry.id   0088caeeb806c7024655340b69b76bf8
#
_cell.length_a   1.000
_cell.length_b   1.000
_cell.length_c   1.000
_cell.angle_alpha   90.00
_cell.angle_beta   90.00
_cell.angle_gamma   90.00
#
_symmetry.space_group_name_H-M   'P 1'
#
loop_
_entity.id
_entity.type
_entity.pdbx_description
1 polymer ?
#
loop_
_entity_poly.entity_id
_entity_poly.type
_entity_poly.pdbx_seq_one_letter_code
_entity_poly.pdbx_strand_id
1 'polypeptide(L)'
;LFRSLEVFRKLFEEATNKYSGIYDDDDVSIQIKDEDALLKVVDRLEPFSFLGTGDDIKGAVYEIFLKTTLRGEFDQYFTPRELVDYIVEASDPQYGERFVDPAAGSGGFLIKAFTHVNQVLQTSGRPAHDILVDERELVEKHIWGQEADYDLHVLTKINMIMHGDGWNNIYQGDSLLGGHLPY
;
A
#
# COMPACT_ATOMS: atom_id res chain seq x y z
N LEU A 1 6.23 15.32 -21.17
CA LEU A 1 6.34 16.32 -20.11
C LEU A 1 7.31 15.92 -18.99
N PHE A 2 7.60 14.63 -18.78
CA PHE A 2 8.34 14.10 -17.62
C PHE A 2 9.73 13.56 -18.00
N ARG A 3 10.51 14.31 -18.79
CA ARG A 3 11.75 13.81 -19.39
C ARG A 3 13.03 14.44 -18.82
N SER A 4 13.07 14.75 -17.54
CA SER A 4 14.30 15.10 -16.86
C SER A 4 14.31 14.63 -15.40
N LEU A 5 15.50 14.33 -14.90
CA LEU A 5 15.70 13.95 -13.50
C LEU A 5 15.21 15.05 -12.52
N GLU A 6 15.31 16.32 -12.93
CA GLU A 6 14.83 17.46 -12.14
C GLU A 6 13.31 17.43 -11.95
N VAL A 7 12.52 17.12 -12.99
CA VAL A 7 11.06 16.98 -12.89
C VAL A 7 10.71 15.83 -12.00
N PHE A 8 11.40 14.71 -12.10
CA PHE A 8 11.16 13.56 -11.22
C PHE A 8 11.45 13.87 -9.76
N ARG A 9 12.55 14.56 -9.46
CA ARG A 9 12.87 15.01 -8.10
C ARG A 9 11.77 15.89 -7.54
N LYS A 10 11.29 16.84 -8.31
CA LYS A 10 10.21 17.73 -7.89
C LYS A 10 8.90 16.96 -7.62
N LEU A 11 8.52 16.03 -8.50
CA LEU A 11 7.35 15.18 -8.28
C LEU A 11 7.49 14.29 -7.06
N PHE A 12 8.69 13.76 -6.82
CA PHE A 12 8.98 12.97 -5.63
C PHE A 12 8.85 13.81 -4.36
N GLU A 13 9.42 15.03 -4.34
CA GLU A 13 9.26 15.99 -3.24
C GLU A 13 7.78 16.36 -3.00
N GLU A 14 7.02 16.59 -4.05
CA GLU A 14 5.58 16.86 -3.94
C GLU A 14 4.82 15.64 -3.36
N ALA A 15 5.16 14.43 -3.79
CA ALA A 15 4.56 13.20 -3.29
C ALA A 15 4.92 12.96 -1.81
N THR A 16 6.19 13.11 -1.41
CA THR A 16 6.61 12.93 -0.02
C THR A 16 6.02 13.97 0.92
N ASN A 17 5.85 15.21 0.46
CA ASN A 17 5.15 16.24 1.21
C ASN A 17 3.65 15.93 1.39
N LYS A 18 3.00 15.40 0.33
CA LYS A 18 1.60 15.01 0.38
C LYS A 18 1.35 13.82 1.30
N TYR A 19 2.25 12.87 1.30
CA TYR A 19 2.19 11.63 2.07
C TYR A 19 3.29 11.64 3.15
N SER A 20 3.31 12.69 3.97
CA SER A 20 4.28 12.85 5.04
C SER A 20 4.22 11.69 6.04
N GLY A 21 5.37 11.15 6.42
CA GLY A 21 5.47 9.99 7.32
C GLY A 21 5.48 8.63 6.63
N ILE A 22 5.62 8.57 5.30
CA ILE A 22 5.95 7.32 4.59
C ILE A 22 7.45 7.03 4.76
N TYR A 23 8.28 8.05 4.64
CA TYR A 23 9.73 7.98 4.79
C TYR A 23 10.18 8.73 6.05
N ASP A 24 11.27 8.29 6.66
CA ASP A 24 11.95 9.08 7.67
C ASP A 24 12.60 10.32 7.05
N ASP A 25 12.66 11.42 7.80
CA ASP A 25 13.09 12.75 7.32
C ASP A 25 14.49 12.78 6.66
N ASP A 26 15.34 11.81 6.97
CA ASP A 26 16.73 11.75 6.49
C ASP A 26 16.91 11.09 5.11
N ASP A 27 15.88 10.47 4.52
CA ASP A 27 16.02 9.65 3.30
C ASP A 27 15.15 10.13 2.11
N VAL A 28 14.72 11.37 2.13
CA VAL A 28 13.79 11.92 1.14
C VAL A 28 14.50 12.40 -0.13
N SER A 29 15.21 11.49 -0.81
CA SER A 29 15.80 11.84 -2.12
C SER A 29 15.83 10.68 -3.10
N ILE A 30 15.52 10.97 -4.36
CA ILE A 30 15.69 9.99 -5.44
C ILE A 30 17.17 9.64 -5.59
N GLN A 31 17.53 8.39 -5.36
CA GLN A 31 18.90 7.87 -5.46
C GLN A 31 19.32 7.56 -6.91
N ILE A 32 18.41 7.65 -7.87
CA ILE A 32 18.71 7.42 -9.28
C ILE A 32 19.62 8.53 -9.78
N LYS A 33 20.86 8.17 -10.18
CA LYS A 33 21.88 9.10 -10.70
C LYS A 33 21.99 9.07 -12.21
N ASP A 34 21.57 7.95 -12.82
CA ASP A 34 21.63 7.75 -14.27
C ASP A 34 20.32 8.22 -14.92
N GLU A 35 20.36 9.36 -15.57
CA GLU A 35 19.21 9.96 -16.25
C GLU A 35 18.72 9.11 -17.43
N ASP A 36 19.63 8.48 -18.18
CA ASP A 36 19.26 7.60 -19.30
C ASP A 36 18.52 6.35 -18.83
N ALA A 37 18.94 5.79 -17.70
CA ALA A 37 18.23 4.67 -17.08
C ALA A 37 16.82 5.08 -16.61
N LEU A 38 16.70 6.24 -15.96
CA LEU A 38 15.40 6.77 -15.54
C LEU A 38 14.47 6.99 -16.74
N LEU A 39 14.95 7.64 -17.79
CA LEU A 39 14.14 7.90 -19.00
C LEU A 39 13.64 6.61 -19.65
N LYS A 40 14.47 5.56 -19.70
CA LYS A 40 14.05 4.25 -20.22
C LYS A 40 12.94 3.61 -19.37
N VAL A 41 12.98 3.79 -18.06
CA VAL A 41 11.90 3.30 -17.16
C VAL A 41 10.62 4.09 -17.44
N VAL A 42 10.72 5.42 -17.53
CA VAL A 42 9.58 6.30 -17.82
C VAL A 42 8.94 5.95 -19.16
N ASP A 43 9.72 5.84 -20.23
CA ASP A 43 9.19 5.49 -21.55
C ASP A 43 8.46 4.15 -21.56
N ARG A 44 8.86 3.22 -20.70
CA ARG A 44 8.19 1.91 -20.56
C ARG A 44 6.92 1.96 -19.73
N LEU A 45 6.86 2.85 -18.74
CA LEU A 45 5.72 2.97 -17.83
C LEU A 45 4.65 3.98 -18.31
N GLU A 46 5.05 5.00 -19.08
CA GLU A 46 4.18 6.07 -19.58
C GLU A 46 2.89 5.58 -20.30
N PRO A 47 2.91 4.47 -21.08
CA PRO A 47 1.71 3.96 -21.72
C PRO A 47 0.67 3.37 -20.73
N PHE A 48 1.05 3.14 -19.48
CA PHE A 48 0.18 2.50 -18.48
C PHE A 48 -0.34 3.53 -17.48
N SER A 49 -1.64 3.48 -17.20
CA SER A 49 -2.25 4.28 -16.13
C SER A 49 -2.45 3.42 -14.89
N PHE A 50 -1.60 3.59 -13.88
CA PHE A 50 -1.77 2.88 -12.62
C PHE A 50 -3.07 3.26 -11.90
N LEU A 51 -3.56 4.49 -12.04
CA LEU A 51 -4.84 4.93 -11.46
C LEU A 51 -6.05 4.27 -12.13
N GLY A 52 -5.96 4.01 -13.44
CA GLY A 52 -7.04 3.36 -14.20
C GLY A 52 -6.93 1.84 -14.27
N THR A 53 -5.91 1.25 -13.65
CA THR A 53 -5.68 -0.19 -13.64
C THR A 53 -6.42 -0.82 -12.48
N GLY A 54 -7.09 -1.96 -12.70
CA GLY A 54 -7.77 -2.71 -11.64
C GLY A 54 -6.81 -3.13 -10.51
N ASP A 55 -7.33 -3.22 -9.31
CA ASP A 55 -6.55 -3.47 -8.10
C ASP A 55 -5.78 -4.81 -8.14
N ASP A 56 -6.33 -5.82 -8.78
CA ASP A 56 -5.66 -7.12 -9.00
C ASP A 56 -4.36 -6.98 -9.80
N ILE A 57 -4.35 -6.11 -10.81
CA ILE A 57 -3.16 -5.89 -11.66
C ILE A 57 -2.13 -5.05 -10.90
N LYS A 58 -2.55 -4.00 -10.19
CA LYS A 58 -1.65 -3.19 -9.35
C LYS A 58 -0.93 -4.06 -8.34
N GLY A 59 -1.69 -4.86 -7.59
CA GLY A 59 -1.14 -5.79 -6.61
C GLY A 59 -0.22 -6.84 -7.22
N ALA A 60 -0.54 -7.41 -8.41
CA ALA A 60 0.31 -8.38 -9.08
C ALA A 60 1.65 -7.77 -9.54
N VAL A 61 1.62 -6.58 -10.13
CA VAL A 61 2.84 -5.85 -10.54
C VAL A 61 3.70 -5.52 -9.32
N TYR A 62 3.07 -5.05 -8.25
CA TYR A 62 3.76 -4.71 -7.01
C TYR A 62 4.41 -5.95 -6.36
N GLU A 63 3.70 -7.06 -6.32
CA GLU A 63 4.24 -8.34 -5.80
C GLU A 63 5.40 -8.88 -6.64
N ILE A 64 5.34 -8.78 -7.97
CA ILE A 64 6.45 -9.14 -8.86
C ILE A 64 7.65 -8.23 -8.59
N PHE A 65 7.43 -6.94 -8.43
CA PHE A 65 8.48 -5.98 -8.10
C PHE A 65 9.14 -6.33 -6.77
N LEU A 66 8.36 -6.57 -5.72
CA LEU A 66 8.86 -6.97 -4.41
C LEU A 66 9.66 -8.28 -4.48
N LYS A 67 9.11 -9.31 -5.12
CA LYS A 67 9.78 -10.61 -5.27
C LYS A 67 11.09 -10.52 -6.04
N THR A 68 11.22 -9.57 -6.97
CA THR A 68 12.47 -9.40 -7.75
C THR A 68 13.48 -8.52 -7.02
N THR A 69 13.05 -7.53 -6.28
CA THR A 69 13.91 -6.56 -5.59
C THR A 69 14.42 -7.10 -4.26
N LEU A 70 13.56 -7.83 -3.53
CA LEU A 70 13.89 -8.38 -2.20
C LEU A 70 14.42 -9.82 -2.23
N ARG A 71 14.53 -10.44 -3.42
CA ARG A 71 15.17 -11.77 -3.58
C ARG A 71 16.66 -11.69 -3.26
N GLY A 72 17.00 -12.05 -2.04
CA GLY A 72 18.39 -12.26 -1.65
C GLY A 72 18.82 -11.60 -0.35
N GLU A 73 18.09 -10.62 0.17
CA GLU A 73 18.41 -9.99 1.46
C GLU A 73 17.44 -10.40 2.57
N PHE A 74 16.21 -10.75 2.18
CA PHE A 74 15.18 -11.17 3.13
C PHE A 74 14.59 -12.50 2.65
N ASP A 75 14.80 -13.59 3.39
CA ASP A 75 14.09 -14.88 3.24
C ASP A 75 12.59 -14.73 3.61
N GLN A 76 11.94 -13.71 3.06
CA GLN A 76 10.57 -13.39 3.39
C GLN A 76 9.63 -14.12 2.44
N TYR A 77 8.78 -14.92 3.03
CA TYR A 77 7.73 -15.66 2.34
C TYR A 77 6.45 -14.81 2.31
N PHE A 78 6.08 -14.31 1.14
CA PHE A 78 4.76 -13.71 0.94
C PHE A 78 3.69 -14.79 1.00
N THR A 79 2.64 -14.53 1.75
CA THR A 79 1.48 -15.42 1.79
C THR A 79 0.84 -15.50 0.40
N PRO A 80 0.60 -16.72 -0.15
CA PRO A 80 -0.07 -16.86 -1.43
C PRO A 80 -1.42 -16.14 -1.45
N ARG A 81 -1.74 -15.48 -2.57
CA ARG A 81 -2.97 -14.69 -2.69
C ARG A 81 -4.22 -15.51 -2.44
N GLU A 82 -4.27 -16.72 -2.95
CA GLU A 82 -5.41 -17.62 -2.76
C GLU A 82 -5.67 -17.90 -1.28
N LEU A 83 -4.62 -17.95 -0.47
CA LEU A 83 -4.74 -18.14 0.96
C LEU A 83 -5.21 -16.85 1.66
N VAL A 84 -4.69 -15.69 1.26
CA VAL A 84 -5.15 -14.38 1.75
C VAL A 84 -6.63 -14.20 1.43
N ASP A 85 -7.03 -14.47 0.20
CA ASP A 85 -8.42 -14.39 -0.28
C ASP A 85 -9.33 -15.28 0.56
N TYR A 86 -8.94 -16.55 0.71
CA TYR A 86 -9.72 -17.50 1.49
C TYR A 86 -9.89 -17.08 2.95
N ILE A 87 -8.82 -16.64 3.60
CA ILE A 87 -8.86 -16.23 5.01
C ILE A 87 -9.75 -15.01 5.20
N VAL A 88 -9.61 -13.99 4.36
CA VAL A 88 -10.43 -12.77 4.45
C VAL A 88 -11.89 -13.07 4.15
N GLU A 89 -12.18 -13.86 3.11
CA GLU A 89 -13.55 -14.27 2.79
C GLU A 89 -14.19 -15.13 3.88
N ALA A 90 -13.41 -16.03 4.49
CA ALA A 90 -13.89 -16.85 5.61
C ALA A 90 -14.09 -16.05 6.90
N SER A 91 -13.30 -14.99 7.10
CA SER A 91 -13.45 -14.08 8.25
C SER A 91 -14.60 -13.09 8.05
N ASP A 92 -14.94 -12.81 6.79
CA ASP A 92 -16.02 -11.92 6.37
C ASP A 92 -16.06 -10.58 7.13
N PRO A 93 -14.97 -9.79 7.13
CA PRO A 93 -14.92 -8.55 7.89
C PRO A 93 -16.01 -7.58 7.43
N GLN A 94 -16.72 -6.99 8.39
CA GLN A 94 -17.82 -6.07 8.12
C GLN A 94 -17.42 -4.62 8.39
N TYR A 95 -18.11 -3.69 7.73
CA TYR A 95 -17.93 -2.27 8.03
C TYR A 95 -18.22 -1.99 9.52
N GLY A 96 -17.33 -1.23 10.18
CA GLY A 96 -17.38 -0.93 11.60
C GLY A 96 -16.56 -1.89 12.48
N GLU A 97 -16.13 -3.04 11.96
CA GLU A 97 -15.20 -3.93 12.65
C GLU A 97 -13.75 -3.47 12.45
N ARG A 98 -12.88 -3.75 13.40
CA ARG A 98 -11.44 -3.47 13.30
C ARG A 98 -10.70 -4.67 12.75
N PHE A 99 -9.98 -4.45 11.66
CA PHE A 99 -9.08 -5.41 11.06
C PHE A 99 -7.64 -5.03 11.39
N VAL A 100 -6.90 -5.94 11.99
CA VAL A 100 -5.53 -5.70 12.47
C VAL A 100 -4.62 -6.79 11.94
N ASP A 101 -3.54 -6.38 11.27
CA ASP A 101 -2.45 -7.28 10.86
C ASP A 101 -1.17 -6.92 11.61
N PRO A 102 -0.75 -7.73 12.61
CA PRO A 102 0.43 -7.44 13.42
C PRO A 102 1.75 -7.79 12.74
N ALA A 103 1.74 -8.38 11.54
CA ALA A 103 2.90 -8.73 10.74
C ALA A 103 2.58 -8.48 9.25
N ALA A 104 2.32 -7.20 8.93
CA ALA A 104 1.65 -6.79 7.71
C ALA A 104 2.39 -7.17 6.42
N GLY A 105 3.70 -7.36 6.48
CA GLY A 105 4.51 -7.70 5.31
C GLY A 105 4.33 -6.65 4.21
N SER A 106 3.84 -7.06 3.05
CA SER A 106 3.50 -6.15 1.94
C SER A 106 2.09 -5.55 2.03
N GLY A 107 1.33 -5.83 3.08
CA GLY A 107 -0.04 -5.35 3.27
C GLY A 107 -1.12 -6.21 2.60
N GLY A 108 -0.80 -7.42 2.18
CA GLY A 108 -1.71 -8.27 1.40
C GLY A 108 -3.07 -8.50 2.10
N PHE A 109 -3.06 -8.86 3.39
CA PHE A 109 -4.28 -9.03 4.17
C PHE A 109 -5.06 -7.73 4.37
N LEU A 110 -4.37 -6.62 4.62
CA LEU A 110 -4.99 -5.31 4.83
C LEU A 110 -5.72 -4.83 3.57
N ILE A 111 -5.06 -4.95 2.41
CA ILE A 111 -5.62 -4.59 1.11
C ILE A 111 -6.84 -5.47 0.78
N LYS A 112 -6.74 -6.78 1.00
CA LYS A 112 -7.85 -7.67 0.73
C LYS A 112 -9.03 -7.40 1.65
N ALA A 113 -8.80 -7.14 2.94
CA ALA A 113 -9.85 -6.76 3.89
C ALA A 113 -10.51 -5.43 3.48
N PHE A 114 -9.72 -4.41 3.13
CA PHE A 114 -10.24 -3.16 2.62
C PHE A 114 -11.10 -3.36 1.36
N THR A 115 -10.58 -4.09 0.38
CA THR A 115 -11.29 -4.34 -0.88
C THR A 115 -12.59 -5.11 -0.66
N HIS A 116 -12.59 -6.11 0.24
CA HIS A 116 -13.76 -6.90 0.60
C HIS A 116 -14.88 -6.01 1.19
N VAL A 117 -14.57 -5.24 2.23
CA VAL A 117 -15.55 -4.35 2.88
C VAL A 117 -16.02 -3.27 1.92
N ASN A 118 -15.10 -2.68 1.14
CA ASN A 118 -15.44 -1.65 0.16
C ASN A 118 -16.39 -2.18 -0.92
N GLN A 119 -16.17 -3.40 -1.41
CA GLN A 119 -17.07 -4.04 -2.37
C GLN A 119 -18.50 -4.21 -1.81
N VAL A 120 -18.62 -4.58 -0.54
CA VAL A 120 -19.93 -4.67 0.15
C VAL A 120 -20.58 -3.29 0.23
N LEU A 121 -19.84 -2.25 0.60
CA LEU A 121 -20.33 -0.87 0.65
C LEU A 121 -20.81 -0.40 -0.73
N GLN A 122 -20.04 -0.61 -1.78
CA GLN A 122 -20.37 -0.21 -3.16
C GLN A 122 -21.63 -0.91 -3.68
N THR A 123 -21.89 -2.13 -3.27
CA THR A 123 -23.05 -2.93 -3.70
C THR A 123 -24.27 -2.77 -2.80
N SER A 124 -24.17 -1.98 -1.73
CA SER A 124 -25.23 -1.80 -0.71
C SER A 124 -26.47 -1.06 -1.20
N GLY A 125 -26.41 -0.39 -2.36
CA GLY A 125 -27.49 0.46 -2.87
C GLY A 125 -27.65 1.81 -2.14
N ARG A 126 -26.73 2.16 -1.25
CA ARG A 126 -26.71 3.42 -0.51
C ARG A 126 -26.30 4.60 -1.42
N PRO A 127 -26.61 5.85 -1.04
CA PRO A 127 -26.14 7.03 -1.77
C PRO A 127 -24.60 7.07 -1.89
N ALA A 128 -24.09 7.45 -3.04
CA ALA A 128 -22.64 7.49 -3.29
C ALA A 128 -21.87 8.38 -2.29
N HIS A 129 -22.49 9.48 -1.84
CA HIS A 129 -21.88 10.36 -0.84
C HIS A 129 -21.64 9.64 0.50
N ASP A 130 -22.60 8.84 0.95
CA ASP A 130 -22.51 8.10 2.21
C ASP A 130 -21.44 7.00 2.10
N ILE A 131 -21.38 6.33 0.95
CA ILE A 131 -20.35 5.32 0.67
C ILE A 131 -18.94 5.94 0.74
N LEU A 132 -18.72 7.11 0.14
CA LEU A 132 -17.43 7.81 0.20
C LEU A 132 -17.02 8.19 1.63
N VAL A 133 -17.97 8.54 2.48
CA VAL A 133 -17.72 8.82 3.90
C VAL A 133 -17.31 7.55 4.61
N ASP A 134 -18.03 6.45 4.39
CA ASP A 134 -17.75 5.16 5.02
C ASP A 134 -16.40 4.58 4.55
N GLU A 135 -16.06 4.71 3.27
CA GLU A 135 -14.74 4.30 2.73
C GLU A 135 -13.59 5.03 3.43
N ARG A 136 -13.74 6.35 3.61
CA ARG A 136 -12.75 7.15 4.34
C ARG A 136 -12.64 6.70 5.79
N GLU A 137 -13.77 6.49 6.47
CA GLU A 137 -13.78 6.02 7.84
C GLU A 137 -13.18 4.64 7.98
N LEU A 138 -13.42 3.73 7.01
CA LEU A 138 -12.84 2.39 6.98
C LEU A 138 -11.31 2.44 7.02
N VAL A 139 -10.69 3.26 6.17
CA VAL A 139 -9.23 3.36 6.12
C VAL A 139 -8.64 4.14 7.29
N GLU A 140 -9.35 5.14 7.82
CA GLU A 140 -8.85 5.96 8.92
C GLU A 140 -8.97 5.28 10.29
N LYS A 141 -9.96 4.40 10.49
CA LYS A 141 -10.32 3.91 11.84
C LYS A 141 -10.39 2.40 11.99
N HIS A 142 -10.49 1.65 10.89
CA HIS A 142 -10.84 0.24 10.98
C HIS A 142 -9.75 -0.71 10.45
N ILE A 143 -8.81 -0.22 9.64
CA ILE A 143 -7.72 -1.01 9.09
C ILE A 143 -6.40 -0.58 9.71
N TRP A 144 -5.68 -1.53 10.33
CA TRP A 144 -4.46 -1.28 11.09
C TRP A 144 -3.41 -2.32 10.78
N GLY A 145 -2.17 -1.90 10.63
CA GLY A 145 -1.05 -2.82 10.40
C GLY A 145 0.19 -2.45 11.18
N GLN A 146 1.02 -3.43 11.46
CA GLN A 146 2.35 -3.23 12.00
C GLN A 146 3.35 -4.11 11.26
N GLU A 147 4.53 -3.56 10.96
CA GLU A 147 5.62 -4.27 10.28
C GLU A 147 6.94 -3.92 10.97
N ALA A 148 7.72 -4.95 11.28
CA ALA A 148 8.98 -4.78 11.99
C ALA A 148 10.11 -4.29 11.07
N ASP A 149 10.13 -4.78 9.83
CA ASP A 149 11.10 -4.38 8.83
C ASP A 149 10.76 -3.00 8.26
N TYR A 150 11.73 -2.09 8.26
CA TYR A 150 11.52 -0.71 7.81
C TYR A 150 11.18 -0.63 6.32
N ASP A 151 11.88 -1.34 5.47
CA ASP A 151 11.67 -1.29 4.02
C ASP A 151 10.31 -1.86 3.64
N LEU A 152 9.91 -2.97 4.30
CA LEU A 152 8.56 -3.52 4.12
C LEU A 152 7.48 -2.60 4.67
N HIS A 153 7.71 -1.94 5.80
CA HIS A 153 6.79 -0.95 6.34
C HIS A 153 6.51 0.18 5.33
N VAL A 154 7.57 0.76 4.74
CA VAL A 154 7.45 1.78 3.69
C VAL A 154 6.68 1.22 2.48
N LEU A 155 7.03 0.02 2.06
CA LEU A 155 6.38 -0.65 0.94
C LEU A 155 4.90 -0.94 1.22
N THR A 156 4.55 -1.35 2.43
CA THR A 156 3.15 -1.55 2.85
C THR A 156 2.36 -0.26 2.74
N LYS A 157 2.91 0.85 3.23
CA LYS A 157 2.27 2.18 3.11
C LYS A 157 2.02 2.56 1.65
N ILE A 158 3.04 2.42 0.79
CA ILE A 158 2.90 2.71 -0.64
C ILE A 158 1.83 1.82 -1.28
N ASN A 159 1.81 0.53 -0.92
CA ASN A 159 0.83 -0.41 -1.44
C ASN A 159 -0.61 -0.03 -1.01
N MET A 160 -0.80 0.35 0.24
CA MET A 160 -2.10 0.85 0.74
C MET A 160 -2.56 2.09 -0.02
N ILE A 161 -1.69 3.09 -0.24
CA ILE A 161 -1.99 4.29 -1.04
C ILE A 161 -2.44 3.93 -2.45
N MET A 162 -1.77 2.96 -3.10
CA MET A 162 -2.13 2.54 -4.46
C MET A 162 -3.51 1.87 -4.53
N HIS A 163 -4.00 1.33 -3.42
CA HIS A 163 -5.31 0.64 -3.33
C HIS A 163 -6.40 1.49 -2.69
N GLY A 164 -6.17 2.76 -2.42
CA GLY A 164 -7.23 3.67 -2.02
C GLY A 164 -7.01 4.45 -0.74
N ASP A 165 -5.88 4.25 -0.07
CA ASP A 165 -5.47 4.94 1.16
C ASP A 165 -5.40 4.00 2.39
N GLY A 166 -5.23 4.56 3.61
CA GLY A 166 -5.14 3.78 4.86
C GLY A 166 -3.70 3.59 5.37
N TRP A 167 -2.74 4.26 4.79
CA TRP A 167 -1.33 4.20 5.15
C TRP A 167 -1.01 4.80 6.54
N ASN A 168 -1.87 5.68 7.06
CA ASN A 168 -1.67 6.35 8.35
C ASN A 168 -1.68 5.39 9.54
N ASN A 169 -2.36 4.25 9.41
CA ASN A 169 -2.49 3.25 10.47
C ASN A 169 -1.50 2.09 10.31
N ILE A 170 -0.47 2.27 9.48
CA ILE A 170 0.61 1.31 9.34
C ILE A 170 1.80 1.81 10.16
N TYR A 171 2.18 1.03 11.17
CA TYR A 171 3.23 1.37 12.12
C TYR A 171 4.46 0.49 11.94
N GLN A 172 5.63 1.11 12.07
CA GLN A 172 6.90 0.39 12.11
C GLN A 172 7.16 -0.09 13.54
N GLY A 173 7.49 -1.36 13.70
CA GLY A 173 7.88 -1.92 14.99
C GLY A 173 7.57 -3.40 15.15
N ASP A 174 8.16 -3.99 16.20
CA ASP A 174 7.94 -5.38 16.57
C ASP A 174 6.67 -5.51 17.42
N SER A 175 5.66 -6.18 16.89
CA SER A 175 4.37 -6.38 17.54
C SER A 175 4.43 -7.24 18.80
N LEU A 176 5.48 -8.04 18.97
CA LEU A 176 5.69 -8.86 20.16
C LEU A 176 6.25 -8.06 21.34
N LEU A 177 6.87 -6.91 21.08
CA LEU A 177 7.45 -6.05 22.10
C LEU A 177 6.51 -4.95 22.60
N GLY A 178 5.25 -4.99 22.14
CA GLY A 178 4.27 -3.95 22.38
C GLY A 178 4.28 -2.93 21.23
N GLY A 179 3.14 -2.72 20.62
CA GLY A 179 3.00 -1.94 19.41
C GLY A 179 2.08 -0.75 19.56
N HIS A 180 1.94 -0.02 18.48
CA HIS A 180 0.99 1.08 18.31
C HIS A 180 -0.40 0.62 17.88
N LEU A 181 -0.61 -0.70 17.80
CA LEU A 181 -1.88 -1.27 17.39
C LEU A 181 -2.98 -0.99 18.42
N PRO A 182 -4.19 -0.67 18.00
CA PRO A 182 -5.32 -0.49 18.91
C PRO A 182 -5.70 -1.82 19.54
N TYR A 183 -5.73 -1.88 20.84
CA TYR A 183 -6.22 -3.02 21.60
C TYR A 183 -7.76 -3.00 21.71
#